data_7e45ae79358083ed475fe59fa5790eac
#
_entry.id   7e45ae79358083ed475fe59fa5790eac
#
_cell.length_a   1.000
_cell.length_b   1.000
_cell.length_c   1.000
_cell.angle_alpha   90.00
_cell.angle_beta   90.00
_cell.angle_gamma   90.00
#
_symmetry.space_group_name_H-M   'P 1'
#
loop_
_entity.id
_entity.type
_entity.pdbx_description
1 polymer ?
#
loop_
_entity_poly.entity_id
_entity_poly.type
_entity_poly.pdbx_seq_one_letter_code
_entity_poly.pdbx_strand_id
1 'polypeptide(L)'
;MSVLDAIAKQYEKNKTGNSSSNSYEQDFSKYFAVRLEEGINNGEQTIRIMPPKTGTHPVNKEGETPFDEGHWHTVKVGGKWRKIYCRKHNDGEYCPLCEVSNDLFKSWKETGNKADKELAQQYSAKKYYMARVIDRSKEEDGVKFWRFTHNYKGEGILDKIIPIFTKKGDITDPREGRDVTLILGRDNKGYTKVTSIMSEDPDVLTDPKSEKAKEWMTDETSWKDVYKAQPLEYVQLIADGETPVWDKNLGKFIAKGDDGDMETSFKTKTEVVTEVNTTANVSSDNNDEEPF
;
A
#
# COMPACT_ATOMS: atom_id res chain seq x y z
N MET A 1 13.76 -11.83 -31.37
CA MET A 1 13.93 -10.35 -31.30
C MET A 1 15.36 -10.04 -31.67
N SER A 2 15.59 -9.20 -32.67
CA SER A 2 16.94 -8.76 -33.04
C SER A 2 17.45 -7.73 -32.02
N VAL A 3 18.77 -7.58 -31.93
CA VAL A 3 19.41 -6.55 -31.08
C VAL A 3 18.91 -5.14 -31.48
N LEU A 4 18.61 -4.94 -32.76
CA LEU A 4 18.05 -3.69 -33.28
C LEU A 4 16.64 -3.42 -32.75
N ASP A 5 15.80 -4.45 -32.62
CA ASP A 5 14.45 -4.31 -32.03
C ASP A 5 14.52 -3.94 -30.54
N ALA A 6 15.51 -4.50 -29.82
CA ALA A 6 15.72 -4.16 -28.41
C ALA A 6 16.21 -2.71 -28.26
N ILE A 7 17.14 -2.26 -29.10
CA ILE A 7 17.63 -0.87 -29.13
C ILE A 7 16.52 0.11 -29.52
N ALA A 8 15.72 -0.23 -30.54
CA ALA A 8 14.60 0.60 -30.97
C ALA A 8 13.56 0.74 -29.85
N LYS A 9 13.21 -0.36 -29.15
CA LYS A 9 12.30 -0.36 -28.04
C LYS A 9 12.84 0.45 -26.84
N GLN A 10 14.14 0.37 -26.57
CA GLN A 10 14.80 1.16 -25.54
C GLN A 10 14.84 2.66 -25.92
N TYR A 11 15.09 2.98 -27.20
CA TYR A 11 15.07 4.35 -27.71
C TYR A 11 13.67 4.96 -27.67
N GLU A 12 12.64 4.21 -28.05
CA GLU A 12 11.25 4.67 -27.94
C GLU A 12 10.81 4.85 -26.49
N LYS A 13 11.21 3.94 -25.59
CA LYS A 13 10.97 4.08 -24.14
C LYS A 13 11.63 5.34 -23.58
N ASN A 14 12.84 5.67 -24.03
CA ASN A 14 13.55 6.87 -23.62
C ASN A 14 12.96 8.15 -24.29
N LYS A 15 12.41 8.04 -25.50
CA LYS A 15 11.79 9.15 -26.20
C LYS A 15 10.42 9.48 -25.64
N THR A 16 9.63 8.49 -25.25
CA THR A 16 8.35 8.67 -24.54
C THR A 16 8.55 9.04 -23.07
N GLY A 17 9.69 8.68 -22.46
CA GLY A 17 10.07 9.08 -21.10
C GLY A 17 10.52 10.54 -20.97
N ASN A 18 10.70 11.27 -22.09
CA ASN A 18 11.13 12.66 -22.08
C ASN A 18 9.99 13.66 -22.36
N SER A 19 8.74 13.23 -22.35
CA SER A 19 7.62 14.13 -22.14
C SER A 19 7.56 14.37 -20.62
N SER A 20 8.02 15.52 -20.20
CA SER A 20 8.04 16.01 -18.81
C SER A 20 6.62 16.19 -18.25
N SER A 21 5.90 15.11 -18.06
CA SER A 21 4.84 15.03 -17.09
C SER A 21 5.37 14.19 -15.92
N ASN A 22 6.19 14.81 -15.08
CA ASN A 22 6.52 14.28 -13.74
C ASN A 22 5.29 14.38 -12.82
N SER A 23 4.10 14.13 -13.33
CA SER A 23 2.99 13.79 -12.47
C SER A 23 3.34 12.42 -11.89
N TYR A 24 3.54 12.36 -10.57
CA TYR A 24 3.54 11.11 -9.83
C TYR A 24 2.17 10.46 -10.07
N GLU A 25 2.09 9.66 -11.09
CA GLU A 25 0.89 8.93 -11.46
C GLU A 25 1.02 7.51 -10.93
N GLN A 26 0.13 7.17 -10.03
CA GLN A 26 0.08 5.86 -9.43
C GLN A 26 -0.76 4.96 -10.33
N ASP A 27 -0.17 3.89 -10.85
CA ASP A 27 -0.90 2.89 -11.61
C ASP A 27 -1.65 1.94 -10.66
N PHE A 28 -2.97 2.01 -10.70
CA PHE A 28 -3.84 1.14 -9.89
C PHE A 28 -4.24 -0.17 -10.59
N SER A 29 -3.83 -0.41 -11.82
CA SER A 29 -4.23 -1.58 -12.61
C SER A 29 -3.81 -2.91 -11.95
N LYS A 30 -2.66 -2.89 -11.26
CA LYS A 30 -2.12 -4.04 -10.54
C LYS A 30 -2.58 -4.12 -9.06
N TYR A 31 -3.47 -3.23 -8.62
CA TYR A 31 -4.00 -3.30 -7.25
C TYR A 31 -5.17 -4.26 -7.20
N PHE A 32 -5.16 -5.14 -6.21
CA PHE A 32 -6.34 -5.87 -5.78
C PHE A 32 -6.93 -5.19 -4.55
N ALA A 33 -8.21 -4.89 -4.60
CA ALA A 33 -8.95 -4.33 -3.48
C ALA A 33 -10.28 -5.07 -3.32
N VAL A 34 -10.60 -5.44 -2.09
CA VAL A 34 -11.92 -5.98 -1.75
C VAL A 34 -12.94 -4.86 -1.79
N ARG A 35 -14.04 -5.08 -2.50
CA ARG A 35 -15.09 -4.05 -2.64
C ARG A 35 -16.47 -4.69 -2.63
N LEU A 36 -17.39 -3.99 -1.97
CA LEU A 36 -18.81 -4.20 -2.11
C LEU A 36 -19.41 -3.03 -2.86
N GLU A 37 -20.31 -3.30 -3.79
CA GLU A 37 -21.06 -2.26 -4.48
C GLU A 37 -21.86 -1.40 -3.49
N GLU A 38 -22.18 -0.19 -3.91
CA GLU A 38 -22.99 0.71 -3.08
C GLU A 38 -24.34 0.08 -2.77
N GLY A 39 -24.76 0.17 -1.51
CA GLY A 39 -26.00 -0.46 -1.03
C GLY A 39 -25.91 -1.95 -0.73
N ILE A 40 -24.83 -2.64 -1.12
CA ILE A 40 -24.60 -4.06 -0.81
C ILE A 40 -23.85 -4.17 0.51
N ASN A 41 -24.37 -4.96 1.45
CA ASN A 41 -23.80 -5.12 2.80
C ASN A 41 -22.95 -6.38 2.96
N ASN A 42 -23.15 -7.41 2.12
CA ASN A 42 -22.44 -8.67 2.17
C ASN A 42 -22.14 -9.14 0.74
N GLY A 43 -21.04 -9.84 0.57
CA GLY A 43 -20.65 -10.42 -0.72
C GLY A 43 -19.49 -11.36 -0.55
N GLU A 44 -19.00 -11.85 -1.66
CA GLU A 44 -17.84 -12.74 -1.68
C GLU A 44 -16.96 -12.43 -2.88
N GLN A 45 -15.69 -12.74 -2.76
CA GLN A 45 -14.70 -12.58 -3.82
C GLN A 45 -13.71 -13.73 -3.75
N THR A 46 -13.59 -14.51 -4.81
CA THR A 46 -12.68 -15.65 -4.87
C THR A 46 -11.37 -15.26 -5.51
N ILE A 47 -10.27 -15.58 -4.84
CA ILE A 47 -8.91 -15.31 -5.30
C ILE A 47 -8.05 -16.56 -5.21
N ARG A 48 -7.00 -16.62 -6.04
CA ARG A 48 -5.88 -17.53 -5.85
C ARG A 48 -4.68 -16.75 -5.36
N ILE A 49 -4.14 -17.14 -4.20
CA ILE A 49 -2.86 -16.62 -3.73
C ILE A 49 -1.76 -17.31 -4.51
N MET A 50 -0.87 -16.51 -5.10
CA MET A 50 0.25 -17.01 -5.90
C MET A 50 1.38 -17.54 -5.00
N PRO A 51 2.13 -18.53 -5.47
CA PRO A 51 3.28 -19.04 -4.72
C PRO A 51 4.35 -17.97 -4.53
N PRO A 52 5.22 -18.14 -3.52
CA PRO A 52 6.39 -17.30 -3.33
C PRO A 52 7.22 -17.23 -4.62
N LYS A 53 7.73 -16.06 -4.94
CA LYS A 53 8.51 -15.84 -6.14
C LYS A 53 10.00 -16.10 -5.87
N THR A 54 10.59 -16.99 -6.66
CA THR A 54 12.01 -17.34 -6.54
C THR A 54 12.89 -16.28 -7.16
N GLY A 55 13.87 -15.78 -6.41
CA GLY A 55 15.08 -15.15 -6.96
C GLY A 55 14.99 -13.73 -7.50
N THR A 56 13.81 -13.17 -7.70
CA THR A 56 13.63 -11.81 -8.23
C THR A 56 13.32 -10.77 -7.17
N HIS A 57 12.94 -11.20 -5.99
CA HIS A 57 12.68 -10.34 -4.85
C HIS A 57 13.56 -10.76 -3.67
N PRO A 58 14.30 -9.84 -3.03
CA PRO A 58 15.22 -10.19 -1.94
C PRO A 58 14.54 -10.79 -0.72
N VAL A 59 13.22 -10.68 -0.61
CA VAL A 59 12.43 -11.15 0.54
C VAL A 59 11.76 -12.49 0.27
N ASN A 60 11.42 -12.81 -1.00
CA ASN A 60 10.71 -14.04 -1.34
C ASN A 60 11.63 -15.03 -2.06
N LYS A 61 12.10 -16.01 -1.31
CA LYS A 61 12.78 -17.18 -1.85
C LYS A 61 11.80 -18.34 -1.97
N GLU A 62 12.12 -19.30 -2.83
CA GLU A 62 11.34 -20.53 -2.93
C GLU A 62 11.21 -21.22 -1.58
N GLY A 63 9.99 -21.62 -1.21
CA GLY A 63 9.68 -22.24 0.09
C GLY A 63 9.52 -21.27 1.25
N GLU A 64 9.61 -19.95 1.00
CA GLU A 64 9.31 -18.93 1.99
C GLU A 64 7.83 -18.50 1.94
N THR A 65 7.48 -17.48 2.71
CA THR A 65 6.11 -16.97 2.79
C THR A 65 5.64 -16.34 1.47
N PRO A 66 4.39 -16.55 1.04
CA PRO A 66 3.80 -15.84 -0.09
C PRO A 66 3.38 -14.39 0.24
N PHE A 67 3.70 -13.92 1.45
CA PHE A 67 3.35 -12.59 1.94
C PHE A 67 4.60 -11.73 2.09
N ASP A 68 4.70 -10.70 1.27
CA ASP A 68 5.70 -9.65 1.43
C ASP A 68 5.32 -8.73 2.59
N GLU A 69 6.32 -8.09 3.18
CA GLU A 69 6.11 -7.07 4.20
C GLU A 69 6.52 -5.69 3.69
N GLY A 70 5.75 -4.68 4.07
CA GLY A 70 6.08 -3.29 3.79
C GLY A 70 5.47 -2.35 4.83
N HIS A 71 5.87 -1.08 4.77
CA HIS A 71 5.48 -0.09 5.76
C HIS A 71 4.97 1.18 5.10
N TRP A 72 3.85 1.69 5.60
CA TRP A 72 3.24 2.96 5.16
C TRP A 72 2.83 3.81 6.35
N HIS A 73 2.96 5.11 6.18
CA HIS A 73 2.32 6.09 7.05
C HIS A 73 0.88 6.29 6.58
N THR A 74 -0.06 6.41 7.50
CA THR A 74 -1.44 6.79 7.20
C THR A 74 -1.68 8.17 7.79
N VAL A 75 -1.70 9.18 6.94
CA VAL A 75 -1.75 10.59 7.35
C VAL A 75 -2.87 11.32 6.65
N LYS A 76 -3.41 12.37 7.29
CA LYS A 76 -4.46 13.20 6.72
C LYS A 76 -3.83 14.32 5.90
N VAL A 77 -4.16 14.40 4.62
CA VAL A 77 -3.64 15.40 3.67
C VAL A 77 -4.81 16.07 2.97
N GLY A 78 -4.96 17.37 3.13
CA GLY A 78 -6.07 18.13 2.56
C GLY A 78 -7.45 17.58 2.98
N GLY A 79 -7.56 17.13 4.23
CA GLY A 79 -8.80 16.57 4.78
C GLY A 79 -9.05 15.08 4.47
N LYS A 80 -8.24 14.46 3.60
CA LYS A 80 -8.39 13.04 3.20
C LYS A 80 -7.24 12.20 3.74
N TRP A 81 -7.53 10.98 4.18
CA TRP A 81 -6.51 10.01 4.57
C TRP A 81 -5.72 9.54 3.35
N ARG A 82 -4.39 9.48 3.50
CA ARG A 82 -3.47 9.02 2.45
C ARG A 82 -2.47 8.02 3.02
N LYS A 83 -2.17 6.98 2.24
CA LYS A 83 -1.11 6.02 2.54
C LYS A 83 0.16 6.47 1.85
N ILE A 84 1.16 6.82 2.65
CA ILE A 84 2.46 7.31 2.18
C ILE A 84 3.51 6.23 2.42
N TYR A 85 4.21 5.85 1.37
CA TYR A 85 5.28 4.85 1.44
C TYR A 85 6.38 5.26 2.42
N CYS A 86 6.75 4.38 3.33
CA CYS A 86 7.81 4.66 4.30
C CYS A 86 9.18 4.28 3.74
N ARG A 87 9.95 5.25 3.29
CA ARG A 87 11.31 5.03 2.76
C ARG A 87 12.25 4.42 3.81
N LYS A 88 12.14 4.84 5.07
CA LYS A 88 13.02 4.36 6.15
C LYS A 88 12.90 2.86 6.39
N HIS A 89 11.67 2.36 6.52
CA HIS A 89 11.45 0.95 6.84
C HIS A 89 11.48 0.04 5.61
N ASN A 90 11.22 0.55 4.42
CA ASN A 90 11.23 -0.26 3.20
C ASN A 90 12.57 -0.25 2.46
N ASP A 91 13.31 0.86 2.54
CA ASP A 91 14.54 1.05 1.72
C ASP A 91 15.76 1.46 2.57
N GLY A 92 15.58 1.73 3.87
CA GLY A 92 16.66 2.24 4.73
C GLY A 92 17.01 3.71 4.48
N GLU A 93 16.19 4.42 3.70
CA GLU A 93 16.41 5.81 3.32
C GLU A 93 15.80 6.80 4.33
N TYR A 94 16.16 8.08 4.19
CA TYR A 94 15.55 9.16 4.95
C TYR A 94 14.04 9.25 4.68
N CYS A 95 13.25 9.39 5.76
CA CYS A 95 11.80 9.55 5.69
C CYS A 95 11.33 10.68 6.61
N PRO A 96 10.85 11.82 6.05
CA PRO A 96 10.41 12.97 6.84
C PRO A 96 9.34 12.65 7.87
N LEU A 97 8.35 11.79 7.52
CA LEU A 97 7.28 11.41 8.44
C LEU A 97 7.76 10.56 9.61
N CYS A 98 8.80 9.73 9.42
CA CYS A 98 9.45 9.04 10.53
C CYS A 98 10.13 10.02 11.49
N GLU A 99 10.76 11.06 10.98
CA GLU A 99 11.41 12.08 11.84
C GLU A 99 10.37 12.85 12.65
N VAL A 100 9.26 13.30 12.02
CA VAL A 100 8.14 13.91 12.76
C VAL A 100 7.63 13.00 13.88
N SER A 101 7.41 11.72 13.59
CA SER A 101 6.97 10.75 14.60
C SER A 101 7.99 10.62 15.74
N ASN A 102 9.29 10.54 15.44
CA ASN A 102 10.36 10.41 16.43
C ASN A 102 10.46 11.65 17.32
N ASP A 103 10.41 12.85 16.73
CA ASP A 103 10.46 14.11 17.46
C ASP A 103 9.27 14.26 18.42
N LEU A 104 8.07 13.89 17.97
CA LEU A 104 6.87 13.88 18.80
C LEU A 104 6.96 12.87 19.95
N PHE A 105 7.49 11.66 19.70
CA PHE A 105 7.72 10.70 20.77
C PHE A 105 8.76 11.18 21.78
N LYS A 106 9.80 11.89 21.31
CA LYS A 106 10.81 12.51 22.19
C LYS A 106 10.17 13.60 23.05
N SER A 107 9.39 14.51 22.44
CA SER A 107 8.65 15.55 23.15
C SER A 107 7.72 14.95 24.23
N TRP A 108 6.96 13.91 23.86
CA TRP A 108 6.12 13.22 24.83
C TRP A 108 6.92 12.63 25.99
N LYS A 109 8.07 12.03 25.76
CA LYS A 109 8.91 11.47 26.84
C LYS A 109 9.45 12.53 27.79
N GLU A 110 9.75 13.73 27.25
CA GLU A 110 10.29 14.86 28.03
C GLU A 110 9.19 15.61 28.79
N THR A 111 8.02 15.78 28.18
CA THR A 111 6.94 16.63 28.72
C THR A 111 5.78 15.87 29.35
N GLY A 112 5.61 14.58 29.00
CA GLY A 112 4.45 13.79 29.38
C GLY A 112 3.17 14.15 28.58
N ASN A 113 3.26 15.00 27.55
CA ASN A 113 2.10 15.47 26.79
C ASN A 113 1.48 14.32 25.99
N LYS A 114 0.26 13.93 26.33
CA LYS A 114 -0.47 12.84 25.66
C LYS A 114 -0.81 13.14 24.21
N ALA A 115 -1.08 14.39 23.86
CA ALA A 115 -1.37 14.80 22.50
C ALA A 115 -0.18 14.53 21.55
N ASP A 116 1.06 14.78 22.01
CA ASP A 116 2.26 14.47 21.25
C ASP A 116 2.39 12.97 21.00
N LYS A 117 2.04 12.13 22.00
CA LYS A 117 2.03 10.69 21.85
C LYS A 117 1.05 10.21 20.79
N GLU A 118 -0.18 10.71 20.84
CA GLU A 118 -1.25 10.34 19.89
C GLU A 118 -0.87 10.76 18.47
N LEU A 119 -0.37 11.98 18.33
CA LEU A 119 0.11 12.48 17.04
C LEU A 119 1.32 11.69 16.52
N ALA A 120 2.28 11.35 17.40
CA ALA A 120 3.40 10.50 17.05
C ALA A 120 2.95 9.13 16.52
N GLN A 121 1.97 8.50 17.18
CA GLN A 121 1.38 7.24 16.76
C GLN A 121 0.66 7.36 15.41
N GLN A 122 0.00 8.48 15.14
CA GLN A 122 -0.63 8.75 13.85
C GLN A 122 0.40 8.86 12.73
N TYR A 123 1.53 9.54 12.97
CA TYR A 123 2.62 9.67 12.00
C TYR A 123 3.49 8.41 11.89
N SER A 124 3.42 7.49 12.82
CA SER A 124 4.23 6.26 12.78
C SER A 124 3.90 5.40 11.57
N ALA A 125 4.93 4.81 10.98
CA ALA A 125 4.75 3.83 9.91
C ALA A 125 4.10 2.57 10.46
N LYS A 126 3.12 2.06 9.73
CA LYS A 126 2.39 0.82 10.06
C LYS A 126 2.83 -0.29 9.11
N LYS A 127 2.88 -1.53 9.64
CA LYS A 127 3.19 -2.71 8.85
C LYS A 127 1.98 -3.14 8.04
N TYR A 128 2.23 -3.51 6.80
CA TYR A 128 1.29 -4.11 5.86
C TYR A 128 1.90 -5.38 5.29
N TYR A 129 1.03 -6.28 4.88
CA TYR A 129 1.39 -7.44 4.08
C TYR A 129 0.88 -7.26 2.65
N MET A 130 1.62 -7.80 1.70
CA MET A 130 1.22 -7.87 0.30
C MET A 130 1.24 -9.32 -0.14
N ALA A 131 0.19 -9.74 -0.85
CA ALA A 131 0.12 -11.03 -1.52
C ALA A 131 -0.06 -10.81 -3.01
N ARG A 132 0.62 -11.62 -3.83
CA ARG A 132 0.32 -11.73 -5.24
C ARG A 132 -0.92 -12.60 -5.38
N VAL A 133 -1.92 -12.12 -6.11
CA VAL A 133 -3.20 -12.82 -6.24
C VAL A 133 -3.72 -12.78 -7.67
N ILE A 134 -4.50 -13.79 -8.04
CA ILE A 134 -5.36 -13.77 -9.21
C ILE A 134 -6.80 -13.59 -8.73
N ASP A 135 -7.48 -12.60 -9.23
CA ASP A 135 -8.93 -12.41 -9.03
C ASP A 135 -9.67 -13.37 -9.97
N ARG A 136 -10.38 -14.36 -9.42
CA ARG A 136 -11.09 -15.35 -10.23
C ARG A 136 -12.25 -14.78 -11.04
N SER A 137 -12.74 -13.62 -10.64
CA SER A 137 -13.78 -12.90 -11.40
C SER A 137 -13.22 -12.11 -12.59
N LYS A 138 -11.88 -11.88 -12.63
CA LYS A 138 -11.18 -11.03 -13.61
C LYS A 138 -9.79 -11.58 -13.93
N GLU A 139 -9.72 -12.84 -14.32
CA GLU A 139 -8.44 -13.50 -14.60
C GLU A 139 -7.64 -12.84 -15.73
N GLU A 140 -8.32 -12.15 -16.65
CA GLU A 140 -7.71 -11.40 -17.74
C GLU A 140 -6.83 -10.23 -17.27
N ASP A 141 -7.06 -9.73 -16.06
CA ASP A 141 -6.24 -8.69 -15.45
C ASP A 141 -4.85 -9.21 -14.99
N GLY A 142 -4.67 -10.54 -14.94
CA GLY A 142 -3.43 -11.19 -14.53
C GLY A 142 -3.13 -11.04 -13.03
N VAL A 143 -1.84 -11.10 -12.71
CA VAL A 143 -1.38 -11.02 -11.31
C VAL A 143 -1.59 -9.62 -10.76
N LYS A 144 -2.27 -9.54 -9.62
CA LYS A 144 -2.48 -8.32 -8.84
C LYS A 144 -1.84 -8.43 -7.46
N PHE A 145 -1.73 -7.30 -6.77
CA PHE A 145 -1.18 -7.21 -5.43
C PHE A 145 -2.26 -6.79 -4.44
N TRP A 146 -2.53 -7.68 -3.48
CA TRP A 146 -3.44 -7.43 -2.38
C TRP A 146 -2.66 -6.94 -1.17
N ARG A 147 -2.83 -5.68 -0.79
CA ARG A 147 -2.22 -5.09 0.40
C ARG A 147 -3.24 -5.02 1.53
N PHE A 148 -2.89 -5.57 2.68
CA PHE A 148 -3.72 -5.54 3.89
C PHE A 148 -2.87 -5.24 5.13
N THR A 149 -3.51 -4.68 6.16
CA THR A 149 -2.84 -4.29 7.39
C THR A 149 -2.51 -5.49 8.27
N HIS A 150 -1.41 -5.40 9.01
CA HIS A 150 -1.21 -6.27 10.16
C HIS A 150 -2.15 -5.84 11.29
N ASN A 151 -2.86 -6.81 11.89
CA ASN A 151 -3.71 -6.56 13.03
C ASN A 151 -3.15 -7.27 14.27
N TYR A 152 -2.69 -6.48 15.25
CA TYR A 152 -2.13 -7.00 16.50
C TYR A 152 -3.19 -7.56 17.46
N LYS A 153 -4.49 -7.42 17.15
CA LYS A 153 -5.60 -7.91 17.98
C LYS A 153 -6.04 -9.34 17.61
N GLY A 154 -5.39 -9.98 16.64
CA GLY A 154 -5.71 -11.35 16.21
C GLY A 154 -6.96 -11.47 15.33
N GLU A 155 -7.41 -10.38 14.69
CA GLU A 155 -8.59 -10.36 13.81
C GLU A 155 -8.24 -9.99 12.35
N GLY A 156 -6.94 -9.99 12.02
CA GLY A 156 -6.46 -9.60 10.70
C GLY A 156 -6.66 -10.67 9.63
N ILE A 157 -6.26 -10.34 8.43
CA ILE A 157 -6.32 -11.25 7.27
C ILE A 157 -5.42 -12.48 7.52
N LEU A 158 -4.20 -12.28 8.04
CA LEU A 158 -3.31 -13.41 8.34
C LEU A 158 -3.90 -14.36 9.38
N ASP A 159 -4.58 -13.84 10.41
CA ASP A 159 -5.21 -14.65 11.44
C ASP A 159 -6.31 -15.57 10.85
N LYS A 160 -6.90 -15.17 9.73
CA LYS A 160 -7.91 -15.95 9.00
C LYS A 160 -7.29 -16.94 7.99
N ILE A 161 -6.14 -16.58 7.40
CA ILE A 161 -5.48 -17.40 6.37
C ILE A 161 -4.58 -18.47 6.97
N ILE A 162 -3.80 -18.17 8.02
CA ILE A 162 -2.86 -19.11 8.65
C ILE A 162 -3.52 -20.45 9.05
N PRO A 163 -4.73 -20.48 9.66
CA PRO A 163 -5.41 -21.72 9.95
C PRO A 163 -5.72 -22.58 8.71
N ILE A 164 -5.92 -21.95 7.56
CA ILE A 164 -6.15 -22.65 6.30
C ILE A 164 -4.86 -23.35 5.86
N PHE A 165 -3.73 -22.65 5.83
CA PHE A 165 -2.41 -23.25 5.57
C PHE A 165 -2.11 -24.40 6.52
N THR A 166 -2.38 -24.20 7.81
CA THR A 166 -2.14 -25.24 8.84
C THR A 166 -2.97 -26.51 8.58
N LYS A 167 -4.21 -26.37 8.15
CA LYS A 167 -5.13 -27.51 7.95
C LYS A 167 -5.06 -28.13 6.56
N LYS A 168 -4.75 -27.35 5.54
CA LYS A 168 -4.86 -27.73 4.12
C LYS A 168 -3.50 -27.83 3.43
N GLY A 169 -2.40 -27.50 4.11
CA GLY A 169 -1.07 -27.44 3.52
C GLY A 169 -0.85 -26.19 2.68
N ASP A 170 0.06 -26.27 1.71
CA ASP A 170 0.36 -25.16 0.82
C ASP A 170 -0.78 -24.90 -0.17
N ILE A 171 -1.62 -23.94 0.17
CA ILE A 171 -2.73 -23.52 -0.71
C ILE A 171 -2.27 -22.71 -1.93
N THR A 172 -1.00 -22.33 -1.99
CA THR A 172 -0.45 -21.58 -3.13
C THR A 172 0.11 -22.48 -4.23
N ASP A 173 0.27 -23.78 -3.97
CA ASP A 173 0.81 -24.73 -4.94
C ASP A 173 0.09 -24.62 -6.29
N PRO A 174 0.81 -24.49 -7.43
CA PRO A 174 0.17 -24.32 -8.73
C PRO A 174 -0.62 -25.53 -9.22
N ARG A 175 -0.37 -26.73 -8.66
CA ARG A 175 -1.00 -27.99 -9.11
C ARG A 175 -2.10 -28.46 -8.17
N GLU A 176 -1.87 -28.37 -6.87
CA GLU A 176 -2.73 -28.94 -5.82
C GLU A 176 -3.17 -27.88 -4.80
N GLY A 177 -2.87 -26.61 -5.05
CA GLY A 177 -3.26 -25.52 -4.18
C GLY A 177 -4.77 -25.28 -4.19
N ARG A 178 -5.19 -24.18 -3.57
CA ARG A 178 -6.61 -23.90 -3.39
C ARG A 178 -6.89 -22.42 -3.62
N ASP A 179 -8.02 -22.15 -4.21
CA ASP A 179 -8.59 -20.83 -4.17
C ASP A 179 -9.08 -20.53 -2.75
N VAL A 180 -9.19 -19.27 -2.43
CA VAL A 180 -9.79 -18.80 -1.18
C VAL A 180 -10.90 -17.82 -1.49
N THR A 181 -12.04 -18.03 -0.85
CA THR A 181 -13.18 -17.13 -0.95
C THR A 181 -13.18 -16.18 0.25
N LEU A 182 -13.05 -14.90 -0.03
CA LEU A 182 -13.12 -13.82 0.92
C LEU A 182 -14.59 -13.46 1.15
N ILE A 183 -15.09 -13.68 2.36
CA ILE A 183 -16.45 -13.26 2.74
C ILE A 183 -16.36 -11.81 3.18
N LEU A 184 -17.10 -10.96 2.50
CA LEU A 184 -17.09 -9.52 2.67
C LEU A 184 -18.30 -9.05 3.48
N GLY A 185 -18.08 -8.05 4.28
CA GLY A 185 -19.13 -7.33 5.00
C GLY A 185 -18.75 -5.86 5.12
N ARG A 186 -19.58 -5.08 5.82
CA ARG A 186 -19.24 -3.70 6.15
C ARG A 186 -18.91 -3.57 7.63
N ASP A 187 -17.97 -2.69 7.92
CA ASP A 187 -17.67 -2.30 9.29
C ASP A 187 -18.68 -1.23 9.79
N ASN A 188 -18.51 -0.79 11.04
CA ASN A 188 -19.38 0.22 11.66
C ASN A 188 -19.30 1.60 10.99
N LYS A 189 -18.29 1.84 10.15
CA LYS A 189 -18.11 3.08 9.37
C LYS A 189 -18.60 2.93 7.93
N GLY A 190 -19.10 1.74 7.55
CA GLY A 190 -19.58 1.43 6.21
C GLY A 190 -18.48 0.97 5.22
N TYR A 191 -17.24 0.81 5.65
CA TYR A 191 -16.15 0.31 4.79
C TYR A 191 -16.26 -1.19 4.59
N THR A 192 -15.88 -1.65 3.39
CA THR A 192 -15.78 -3.08 3.09
C THR A 192 -14.66 -3.72 3.90
N LYS A 193 -14.96 -4.83 4.57
CA LYS A 193 -13.98 -5.64 5.30
C LYS A 193 -14.14 -7.12 4.99
N VAL A 194 -13.04 -7.87 5.10
CA VAL A 194 -13.07 -9.34 5.04
C VAL A 194 -13.47 -9.86 6.43
N THR A 195 -14.66 -10.42 6.52
CA THR A 195 -15.20 -10.97 7.78
C THR A 195 -14.72 -12.39 8.03
N SER A 196 -14.59 -13.19 6.96
CA SER A 196 -14.09 -14.57 7.01
C SER A 196 -13.39 -14.93 5.71
N ILE A 197 -12.56 -15.98 5.76
CA ILE A 197 -11.91 -16.56 4.58
C ILE A 197 -12.16 -18.06 4.60
N MET A 198 -12.62 -18.61 3.48
CA MET A 198 -12.85 -20.03 3.29
C MET A 198 -11.93 -20.55 2.20
N SER A 199 -11.44 -21.79 2.35
CA SER A 199 -10.69 -22.45 1.29
C SER A 199 -11.63 -23.28 0.44
N GLU A 200 -11.45 -23.22 -0.87
CA GLU A 200 -12.12 -24.08 -1.82
C GLU A 200 -11.43 -25.48 -1.90
N ASP A 201 -11.99 -26.36 -2.70
CA ASP A 201 -11.36 -27.65 -2.98
C ASP A 201 -10.03 -27.48 -3.73
N PRO A 202 -9.13 -28.48 -3.68
CA PRO A 202 -7.87 -28.43 -4.43
C PRO A 202 -8.14 -28.29 -5.92
N ASP A 203 -7.44 -27.36 -6.56
CA ASP A 203 -7.54 -27.18 -8.01
C ASP A 203 -6.21 -26.65 -8.56
N VAL A 204 -5.99 -26.83 -9.85
CA VAL A 204 -4.86 -26.25 -10.57
C VAL A 204 -5.00 -24.74 -10.63
N LEU A 205 -3.87 -24.03 -10.62
CA LEU A 205 -3.85 -22.58 -10.76
C LEU A 205 -4.54 -22.13 -12.06
N THR A 206 -4.20 -22.78 -13.15
CA THR A 206 -4.80 -22.69 -14.49
C THR A 206 -4.25 -23.83 -15.32
N ASP A 207 -4.74 -24.04 -16.56
CA ASP A 207 -4.16 -25.06 -17.45
C ASP A 207 -2.62 -24.83 -17.59
N PRO A 208 -1.80 -25.80 -17.13
CA PRO A 208 -0.34 -25.65 -17.14
C PRO A 208 0.28 -25.38 -18.53
N LYS A 209 -0.45 -25.73 -19.60
CA LYS A 209 -0.04 -25.51 -20.98
C LYS A 209 -0.52 -24.18 -21.55
N SER A 210 -1.32 -23.42 -20.81
CA SER A 210 -1.85 -22.16 -21.27
C SER A 210 -0.80 -21.05 -21.24
N GLU A 211 -0.95 -20.07 -22.12
CA GLU A 211 -0.12 -18.83 -22.06
C GLU A 211 -0.34 -18.08 -20.75
N LYS A 212 -1.53 -18.14 -20.16
CA LYS A 212 -1.83 -17.55 -18.83
C LYS A 212 -0.94 -18.14 -17.75
N ALA A 213 -0.77 -19.47 -17.70
CA ALA A 213 0.08 -20.11 -16.71
C ALA A 213 1.51 -19.58 -16.79
N LYS A 214 2.04 -19.48 -18.00
CA LYS A 214 3.37 -18.96 -18.26
C LYS A 214 3.48 -17.48 -17.84
N GLU A 215 2.54 -16.65 -18.25
CA GLU A 215 2.50 -15.22 -17.92
C GLU A 215 2.48 -15.01 -16.39
N TRP A 216 1.58 -15.69 -15.68
CA TRP A 216 1.42 -15.51 -14.24
C TRP A 216 2.63 -16.00 -13.44
N MET A 217 3.24 -17.11 -13.86
CA MET A 217 4.41 -17.68 -13.19
C MET A 217 5.69 -16.91 -13.48
N THR A 218 5.78 -16.25 -14.64
CA THR A 218 6.95 -15.47 -15.05
C THR A 218 6.80 -13.95 -14.83
N ASP A 219 5.66 -13.48 -14.31
CA ASP A 219 5.46 -12.06 -14.00
C ASP A 219 6.52 -11.58 -13.00
N GLU A 220 7.41 -10.71 -13.43
CA GLU A 220 8.52 -10.16 -12.64
C GLU A 220 8.15 -8.92 -11.82
N THR A 221 6.92 -8.46 -11.91
CA THR A 221 6.45 -7.30 -11.15
C THR A 221 6.63 -7.54 -9.65
N SER A 222 7.27 -6.60 -8.97
CA SER A 222 7.38 -6.59 -7.52
C SER A 222 6.31 -5.68 -6.89
N TRP A 223 6.04 -5.86 -5.61
CA TRP A 223 5.14 -4.96 -4.91
C TRP A 223 5.67 -3.51 -4.87
N LYS A 224 7.00 -3.31 -4.93
CA LYS A 224 7.61 -1.97 -4.97
C LYS A 224 7.38 -1.27 -6.32
N ASP A 225 7.24 -2.03 -7.41
CA ASP A 225 6.89 -1.47 -8.72
C ASP A 225 5.44 -0.97 -8.74
N VAL A 226 4.57 -1.65 -7.98
CA VAL A 226 3.14 -1.33 -7.86
C VAL A 226 2.92 -0.22 -6.85
N TYR A 227 3.44 -0.35 -5.63
CA TYR A 227 3.31 0.63 -4.56
C TYR A 227 4.52 1.56 -4.50
N LYS A 228 4.70 2.39 -5.51
CA LYS A 228 5.85 3.29 -5.65
C LYS A 228 5.95 4.30 -4.50
N ALA A 229 7.19 4.59 -4.11
CA ALA A 229 7.48 5.68 -3.18
C ALA A 229 7.11 7.03 -3.81
N GLN A 230 6.40 7.86 -3.05
CA GLN A 230 6.13 9.23 -3.46
C GLN A 230 7.45 10.03 -3.50
N PRO A 231 7.53 11.10 -4.34
CA PRO A 231 8.68 12.01 -4.34
C PRO A 231 8.98 12.54 -2.94
N LEU A 232 10.26 12.69 -2.60
CA LEU A 232 10.67 13.13 -1.27
C LEU A 232 10.11 14.51 -0.92
N GLU A 233 10.09 15.43 -1.88
CA GLU A 233 9.50 16.76 -1.75
C GLU A 233 8.01 16.72 -1.39
N TYR A 234 7.26 15.79 -2.00
CA TYR A 234 5.84 15.57 -1.68
C TYR A 234 5.68 15.14 -0.22
N VAL A 235 6.51 14.18 0.23
CA VAL A 235 6.47 13.67 1.61
C VAL A 235 6.92 14.72 2.62
N GLN A 236 7.90 15.57 2.24
CA GLN A 236 8.37 16.65 3.08
C GLN A 236 7.26 17.70 3.33
N LEU A 237 6.54 18.12 2.29
CA LEU A 237 5.42 19.04 2.45
C LEU A 237 4.36 18.49 3.42
N ILE A 238 4.06 17.19 3.33
CA ILE A 238 3.13 16.55 4.28
C ILE A 238 3.69 16.58 5.71
N ALA A 239 4.98 16.30 5.88
CA ALA A 239 5.65 16.34 7.19
C ALA A 239 5.64 17.76 7.80
N ASP A 240 5.68 18.78 6.95
CA ASP A 240 5.59 20.19 7.34
C ASP A 240 4.13 20.64 7.60
N GLY A 241 3.16 19.74 7.45
CA GLY A 241 1.72 20.01 7.68
C GLY A 241 1.00 20.60 6.47
N GLU A 242 1.67 20.68 5.33
CA GLU A 242 1.15 21.28 4.10
C GLU A 242 0.38 20.27 3.24
N THR A 243 -0.45 20.79 2.35
CA THR A 243 -1.14 19.98 1.33
C THR A 243 -0.39 20.11 0.01
N PRO A 244 0.31 19.05 -0.46
CA PRO A 244 1.06 19.10 -1.71
C PRO A 244 0.12 19.21 -2.91
N VAL A 245 0.45 20.11 -3.84
CA VAL A 245 -0.15 20.23 -5.17
C VAL A 245 0.94 20.26 -6.22
N TRP A 246 0.67 19.70 -7.40
CA TRP A 246 1.62 19.70 -8.51
C TRP A 246 1.55 21.03 -9.24
N ASP A 247 2.64 21.77 -9.26
CA ASP A 247 2.78 22.99 -10.09
C ASP A 247 3.38 22.60 -11.44
N LYS A 248 2.58 22.77 -12.51
CA LYS A 248 3.00 22.46 -13.88
C LYS A 248 4.08 23.40 -14.41
N ASN A 249 4.12 24.65 -13.94
CA ASN A 249 5.09 25.64 -14.40
C ASN A 249 6.47 25.38 -13.78
N LEU A 250 6.49 25.01 -12.50
CA LEU A 250 7.71 24.72 -11.77
C LEU A 250 8.16 23.27 -11.90
N GLY A 251 7.29 22.37 -12.39
CA GLY A 251 7.57 20.94 -12.51
C GLY A 251 7.87 20.25 -11.18
N LYS A 252 7.28 20.73 -10.06
CA LYS A 252 7.49 20.21 -8.71
C LYS A 252 6.23 20.31 -7.85
N PHE A 253 6.23 19.63 -6.70
CA PHE A 253 5.18 19.78 -5.70
C PHE A 253 5.43 21.06 -4.88
N ILE A 254 4.35 21.81 -4.63
CA ILE A 254 4.33 23.00 -3.78
C ILE A 254 3.19 22.90 -2.76
N ALA A 255 3.27 23.70 -1.69
CA ALA A 255 2.19 23.81 -0.73
C ALA A 255 0.95 24.46 -1.37
N LYS A 256 -0.25 23.94 -1.08
CA LYS A 256 -1.50 24.52 -1.52
C LYS A 256 -1.72 25.88 -0.85
N GLY A 257 -1.81 26.95 -1.62
CA GLY A 257 -2.03 28.31 -1.11
C GLY A 257 -0.79 29.19 -1.17
N ASP A 258 0.32 28.65 -1.61
CA ASP A 258 1.51 29.45 -1.95
C ASP A 258 1.33 30.02 -3.38
N ASP A 259 0.38 30.94 -3.52
CA ASP A 259 0.25 31.74 -4.74
C ASP A 259 1.47 32.66 -4.79
N GLY A 260 2.51 32.15 -5.43
CA GLY A 260 3.74 32.73 -5.95
C GLY A 260 4.12 34.18 -5.61
N ASP A 261 4.14 34.61 -4.37
CA ASP A 261 4.90 35.77 -3.95
C ASP A 261 6.17 35.28 -3.24
N MET A 262 7.28 35.46 -3.97
CA MET A 262 8.62 35.23 -3.47
C MET A 262 8.92 36.20 -2.31
N GLU A 263 8.66 35.78 -1.09
CA GLU A 263 9.45 36.28 0.05
C GLU A 263 9.72 35.13 1.02
N THR A 264 10.99 34.81 1.09
CA THR A 264 11.59 33.85 2.01
C THR A 264 11.21 34.18 3.45
N SER A 265 10.40 33.32 4.07
CA SER A 265 10.29 33.30 5.51
C SER A 265 10.54 31.91 6.00
N PHE A 266 11.77 31.68 6.42
CA PHE A 266 12.11 30.58 7.32
C PHE A 266 11.35 30.77 8.63
N LYS A 267 10.17 30.20 8.77
CA LYS A 267 9.51 30.11 10.07
C LYS A 267 10.09 28.93 10.85
N THR A 268 10.85 29.30 11.83
CA THR A 268 11.36 28.41 12.89
C THR A 268 10.20 27.68 13.57
N LYS A 269 10.36 26.41 13.76
CA LYS A 269 9.47 25.37 14.23
C LYS A 269 9.07 25.49 15.71
N THR A 270 8.52 26.63 16.16
CA THR A 270 8.23 26.82 17.60
C THR A 270 6.81 27.35 17.93
N GLU A 271 5.92 27.58 16.95
CA GLU A 271 4.61 28.18 17.24
C GLU A 271 3.42 27.52 16.56
N VAL A 272 3.28 26.20 16.62
CA VAL A 272 2.03 25.52 16.26
C VAL A 272 1.59 24.60 17.39
N VAL A 273 1.37 25.18 18.56
CA VAL A 273 0.68 24.53 19.67
C VAL A 273 -0.22 25.54 20.35
N THR A 274 -1.25 26.00 19.68
CA THR A 274 -2.45 26.54 20.37
C THR A 274 -3.56 26.69 19.33
N GLU A 275 -4.35 25.66 19.19
CA GLU A 275 -5.79 25.62 18.92
C GLU A 275 -6.17 24.22 18.46
N VAL A 276 -6.25 23.28 19.41
CA VAL A 276 -6.99 22.05 19.21
C VAL A 276 -8.19 22.09 20.14
N ASN A 277 -9.30 22.49 19.60
CA ASN A 277 -10.60 22.37 20.26
C ASN A 277 -10.90 20.89 20.55
N THR A 278 -11.06 20.63 21.82
CA THR A 278 -11.52 19.41 22.47
C THR A 278 -12.85 18.94 21.88
N THR A 279 -12.85 17.81 21.20
CA THR A 279 -13.87 16.75 21.29
C THR A 279 -13.64 15.69 20.22
N ALA A 280 -13.03 14.58 20.60
CA ALA A 280 -13.32 13.27 20.01
C ALA A 280 -12.69 12.18 20.87
N ASN A 281 -13.52 11.40 21.51
CA ASN A 281 -13.17 10.08 22.01
C ASN A 281 -12.69 9.22 20.83
N VAL A 282 -11.40 8.99 20.73
CA VAL A 282 -10.85 8.08 19.75
C VAL A 282 -10.58 6.75 20.40
N SER A 283 -11.55 5.85 20.28
CA SER A 283 -11.25 4.43 20.38
C SER A 283 -10.37 4.06 19.19
N SER A 284 -9.18 3.57 19.46
CA SER A 284 -8.20 3.15 18.48
C SER A 284 -8.62 1.83 17.82
N ASP A 285 -9.53 1.87 16.88
CA ASP A 285 -9.83 0.79 15.95
C ASP A 285 -9.35 1.20 14.56
N ASN A 286 -8.07 0.89 14.29
CA ASN A 286 -7.45 1.08 13.00
C ASN A 286 -7.72 -0.12 12.09
N ASN A 287 -8.89 -0.15 11.49
CA ASN A 287 -9.17 -0.90 10.27
C ASN A 287 -9.55 0.12 9.19
N ASP A 288 -8.57 0.94 8.79
CA ASP A 288 -8.73 1.84 7.66
C ASP A 288 -8.30 1.11 6.38
N GLU A 289 -9.19 0.29 5.82
CA GLU A 289 -9.19 0.04 4.39
C GLU A 289 -9.91 1.24 3.75
N GLU A 290 -9.13 2.23 3.32
CA GLU A 290 -9.67 3.31 2.53
C GLU A 290 -10.04 2.82 1.12
N PRO A 291 -11.18 3.26 0.60
CA PRO A 291 -11.32 3.41 -0.84
C PRO A 291 -10.46 4.61 -1.27
N PHE A 292 -9.52 4.39 -2.14
CA PHE A 292 -8.64 5.25 -2.95
C PHE A 292 -8.61 6.76 -2.73
#